data_fb8dd3e36ef0eb842a9ad97087fe0a8a
#
_entry.id   fb8dd3e36ef0eb842a9ad97087fe0a8a
#
_cell.length_a   1.000
_cell.length_b   1.000
_cell.length_c   1.000
_cell.angle_alpha   90.00
_cell.angle_beta   90.00
_cell.angle_gamma   90.00
#
_symmetry.space_group_name_H-M   'P 1'
#
loop_
_entity.id
_entity.type
_entity.pdbx_description
1 polymer ?
#
loop_
_entity_poly.entity_id
_entity_poly.type
_entity_poly.pdbx_seq_one_letter_code
_entity_poly.pdbx_strand_id
1 'polypeptide(L)'
;ENKKYGLNNGTYRITNVPSDHPIALLNNGNPNITYAPVVNTDSPIEIKVSGGVFIPGPNNDYFTFKDSSNNDIKIRNESFKFMRGKTYRFIAAGDFNGIHQFQVYYSGVYKTLPTTEGEFIDITIPSNHSITSGDLYYNCVQHFTMHADMTLLNKEVLSTYYDFFYGDVDITVTGDFDKISVYCYYHGYMGGTNLLVYSDTCEILEPEPEPEPEPEPEPEPEPEPEPEPEPEPEP
;
A
#
# COMPACT_ATOMS: atom_id res chain seq x y z
N GLU A 1 11.82 -8.65 -19.44
CA GLU A 1 12.94 -9.21 -18.61
C GLU A 1 12.62 -8.95 -17.15
N ASN A 2 12.35 -10.01 -16.39
CA ASN A 2 12.09 -9.94 -14.95
C ASN A 2 13.43 -9.88 -14.20
N LYS A 3 13.99 -8.68 -14.03
CA LYS A 3 15.19 -8.50 -13.21
C LYS A 3 14.85 -8.88 -11.77
N LYS A 4 15.74 -9.66 -11.13
CA LYS A 4 15.68 -9.97 -9.71
C LYS A 4 16.77 -9.21 -8.98
N TYR A 5 16.52 -8.86 -7.73
CA TYR A 5 17.47 -8.16 -6.88
C TYR A 5 17.85 -9.04 -5.70
N GLY A 6 19.12 -9.38 -5.59
CA GLY A 6 19.67 -10.11 -4.46
C GLY A 6 19.83 -9.18 -3.25
N LEU A 7 19.35 -9.61 -2.09
CA LEU A 7 19.55 -8.93 -0.81
C LEU A 7 20.19 -9.89 0.18
N ASN A 8 21.26 -9.47 0.84
CA ASN A 8 21.86 -10.17 1.98
C ASN A 8 21.38 -9.55 3.30
N ASN A 9 21.91 -10.04 4.42
CA ASN A 9 21.61 -9.47 5.74
C ASN A 9 22.00 -8.00 5.80
N GLY A 10 21.05 -7.16 6.20
CA GLY A 10 21.25 -5.71 6.26
C GLY A 10 19.97 -4.93 6.23
N THR A 11 20.11 -3.62 6.19
CA THR A 11 18.98 -2.69 6.03
C THR A 11 19.11 -1.95 4.69
N TYR A 12 18.03 -1.96 3.95
CA TYR A 12 17.90 -1.33 2.63
C TYR A 12 16.80 -0.29 2.68
N ARG A 13 16.89 0.74 1.87
CA ARG A 13 15.86 1.77 1.77
C ARG A 13 15.38 1.92 0.34
N ILE A 14 14.07 1.79 0.15
CA ILE A 14 13.39 2.24 -1.06
C ILE A 14 12.96 3.68 -0.78
N THR A 15 13.44 4.63 -1.60
CA THR A 15 13.16 6.05 -1.42
C THR A 15 12.08 6.54 -2.38
N ASN A 16 11.32 7.57 -1.94
CA ASN A 16 10.37 8.29 -2.78
C ASN A 16 9.30 7.39 -3.42
N VAL A 17 8.81 6.37 -2.72
CA VAL A 17 7.64 5.60 -3.18
C VAL A 17 6.46 6.56 -3.33
N PRO A 18 5.86 6.70 -4.53
CA PRO A 18 4.77 7.65 -4.74
C PRO A 18 3.52 7.27 -3.95
N SER A 19 2.74 8.28 -3.50
CA SER A 19 1.51 8.06 -2.72
C SER A 19 0.39 7.39 -3.52
N ASP A 20 0.42 7.49 -4.84
CA ASP A 20 -0.47 6.79 -5.77
C ASP A 20 0.00 5.37 -6.14
N HIS A 21 1.19 4.97 -5.66
CA HIS A 21 1.75 3.63 -5.81
C HIS A 21 2.29 3.03 -4.51
N PRO A 22 1.50 3.00 -3.41
CA PRO A 22 1.98 2.43 -2.15
C PRO A 22 2.36 0.96 -2.33
N ILE A 23 3.43 0.54 -1.67
CA ILE A 23 3.98 -0.81 -1.81
C ILE A 23 3.91 -1.62 -0.53
N ALA A 24 3.85 -2.94 -0.69
CA ALA A 24 4.04 -3.94 0.35
C ALA A 24 5.04 -5.01 -0.13
N LEU A 25 5.70 -5.67 0.82
CA LEU A 25 6.47 -6.88 0.56
C LEU A 25 5.62 -8.10 0.93
N LEU A 26 5.37 -8.99 -0.01
CA LEU A 26 4.60 -10.21 0.23
C LEU A 26 5.50 -11.27 0.87
N ASN A 27 5.86 -11.05 2.15
CA ASN A 27 6.76 -11.90 2.91
C ASN A 27 6.08 -13.09 3.61
N ASN A 28 4.75 -13.23 3.50
CA ASN A 28 3.96 -14.30 4.11
C ASN A 28 4.27 -14.55 5.61
N GLY A 29 4.60 -13.47 6.33
CA GLY A 29 4.99 -13.55 7.74
C GLY A 29 6.40 -14.11 7.98
N ASN A 30 7.24 -14.23 6.96
CA ASN A 30 8.63 -14.65 7.12
C ASN A 30 9.38 -13.62 8.01
N PRO A 31 9.91 -14.02 9.17
CA PRO A 31 10.56 -13.10 10.10
C PRO A 31 11.93 -12.62 9.64
N ASN A 32 12.55 -13.29 8.67
CA ASN A 32 13.87 -12.96 8.15
C ASN A 32 13.89 -11.72 7.26
N ILE A 33 12.72 -11.25 6.84
CA ILE A 33 12.57 -9.99 6.11
C ILE A 33 11.36 -9.23 6.61
N THR A 34 11.58 -7.99 7.00
CA THR A 34 10.55 -7.06 7.45
C THR A 34 10.64 -5.74 6.68
N TYR A 35 9.57 -4.99 6.66
CA TYR A 35 9.55 -3.67 6.04
C TYR A 35 8.68 -2.72 6.87
N ALA A 36 9.07 -1.45 6.89
CA ALA A 36 8.37 -0.42 7.63
C ALA A 36 8.55 0.95 6.97
N PRO A 37 7.64 1.89 7.17
CA PRO A 37 7.86 3.26 6.73
C PRO A 37 8.97 3.88 7.55
N VAL A 38 9.80 4.71 6.94
CA VAL A 38 10.74 5.53 7.69
C VAL A 38 9.94 6.50 8.57
N VAL A 39 10.10 6.35 9.87
CA VAL A 39 9.49 7.27 10.83
C VAL A 39 10.35 8.53 10.87
N ASN A 40 9.83 9.61 10.33
CA ASN A 40 10.44 10.91 10.48
C ASN A 40 9.51 11.79 11.34
N THR A 41 9.85 11.94 12.60
CA THR A 41 9.10 12.77 13.56
C THR A 41 9.25 14.27 13.26
N ASP A 42 10.31 14.65 12.55
CA ASP A 42 10.59 16.05 12.18
C ASP A 42 9.81 16.47 10.93
N SER A 43 9.22 15.50 10.21
CA SER A 43 8.40 15.75 9.02
C SER A 43 7.14 14.88 9.05
N PRO A 44 6.19 15.15 9.96
CA PRO A 44 4.92 14.45 10.01
C PRO A 44 4.09 14.73 8.75
N ILE A 45 3.14 13.84 8.44
CA ILE A 45 2.15 14.09 7.40
C ILE A 45 1.15 15.10 7.95
N GLU A 46 1.12 16.27 7.35
CA GLU A 46 0.27 17.39 7.82
C GLU A 46 -1.15 17.27 7.27
N ILE A 47 -2.13 17.45 8.15
CA ILE A 47 -3.55 17.50 7.86
C ILE A 47 -4.13 18.74 8.52
N LYS A 48 -4.55 19.71 7.72
CA LYS A 48 -5.24 20.89 8.20
C LYS A 48 -6.68 20.56 8.49
N VAL A 49 -7.19 20.99 9.64
CA VAL A 49 -8.55 20.71 10.12
C VAL A 49 -9.28 22.01 10.39
N SER A 50 -10.50 22.12 9.87
CA SER A 50 -11.36 23.29 10.12
C SER A 50 -12.85 22.89 10.09
N GLY A 51 -13.71 23.84 10.43
CA GLY A 51 -15.16 23.67 10.35
C GLY A 51 -15.73 22.85 11.50
N GLY A 52 -16.69 22.01 11.17
CA GLY A 52 -17.48 21.18 12.07
C GLY A 52 -18.94 21.28 11.72
N VAL A 53 -19.52 20.19 11.19
CA VAL A 53 -20.93 20.11 10.77
C VAL A 53 -21.56 18.88 11.38
N PHE A 54 -22.62 19.07 12.16
CA PHE A 54 -23.31 17.99 12.87
C PHE A 54 -23.96 16.96 11.93
N ILE A 55 -24.48 17.43 10.78
CA ILE A 55 -25.08 16.57 9.76
C ILE A 55 -24.38 16.85 8.42
N PRO A 56 -23.28 16.18 8.13
CA PRO A 56 -22.62 16.32 6.83
C PRO A 56 -23.44 15.61 5.75
N GLY A 57 -23.30 16.04 4.50
CA GLY A 57 -23.82 15.29 3.36
C GLY A 57 -23.24 13.86 3.31
N PRO A 58 -23.87 12.94 2.56
CA PRO A 58 -23.53 11.50 2.58
C PRO A 58 -22.07 11.20 2.23
N ASN A 59 -21.42 12.09 1.47
CA ASN A 59 -20.03 11.92 1.02
C ASN A 59 -19.07 12.92 1.68
N ASN A 60 -19.44 13.55 2.79
CA ASN A 60 -18.62 14.55 3.45
C ASN A 60 -18.24 14.10 4.85
N ASP A 61 -17.06 14.53 5.28
CA ASP A 61 -16.63 14.43 6.66
C ASP A 61 -17.40 15.39 7.57
N TYR A 62 -17.34 15.16 8.88
CA TYR A 62 -17.89 16.09 9.90
C TYR A 62 -17.03 17.35 10.03
N PHE A 63 -15.77 17.28 9.62
CA PHE A 63 -14.82 18.39 9.57
C PHE A 63 -14.30 18.53 8.14
N THR A 64 -13.69 19.67 7.82
CA THR A 64 -12.97 19.86 6.56
C THR A 64 -11.51 19.51 6.78
N PHE A 65 -10.99 18.62 5.93
CA PHE A 65 -9.61 18.19 5.96
C PHE A 65 -8.89 18.57 4.67
N LYS A 66 -7.68 19.12 4.79
CA LYS A 66 -6.80 19.45 3.66
C LYS A 66 -5.40 18.95 3.90
N ASP A 67 -4.71 18.54 2.83
CA ASP A 67 -3.29 18.22 2.87
C ASP A 67 -2.41 19.48 2.97
N SER A 68 -1.08 19.30 3.02
CA SER A 68 -0.11 20.41 3.06
C SER A 68 -0.19 21.31 1.81
N SER A 69 -0.65 20.78 0.68
CA SER A 69 -0.86 21.51 -0.58
C SER A 69 -2.24 22.16 -0.70
N ASN A 70 -3.04 22.13 0.37
CA ASN A 70 -4.43 22.61 0.43
C ASN A 70 -5.44 21.86 -0.43
N ASN A 71 -5.14 20.64 -0.90
CA ASN A 71 -6.12 19.79 -1.54
C ASN A 71 -7.07 19.19 -0.49
N ASP A 72 -8.34 19.07 -0.83
CA ASP A 72 -9.33 18.41 0.03
C ASP A 72 -9.03 16.92 0.12
N ILE A 73 -9.02 16.40 1.34
CA ILE A 73 -8.94 14.97 1.63
C ILE A 73 -10.22 14.52 2.34
N LYS A 74 -10.59 13.25 2.15
CA LYS A 74 -11.78 12.65 2.75
C LYS A 74 -11.36 11.46 3.58
N ILE A 75 -11.61 11.54 4.88
CA ILE A 75 -11.28 10.48 5.83
C ILE A 75 -12.46 9.48 5.91
N ARG A 76 -13.68 9.98 6.09
CA ARG A 76 -14.88 9.17 6.26
C ARG A 76 -15.19 8.27 5.05
N ASN A 77 -14.87 8.69 3.84
CA ASN A 77 -15.10 7.92 2.61
C ASN A 77 -13.89 7.09 2.18
N GLU A 78 -12.92 6.90 3.08
CA GLU A 78 -11.74 6.08 2.88
C GLU A 78 -10.85 6.49 1.69
N SER A 79 -11.00 7.71 1.14
CA SER A 79 -10.09 8.21 0.10
C SER A 79 -8.71 8.53 0.65
N PHE A 80 -8.63 8.91 1.95
CA PHE A 80 -7.39 9.06 2.67
C PHE A 80 -7.22 7.89 3.63
N LYS A 81 -6.08 7.22 3.55
CA LYS A 81 -5.75 6.07 4.39
C LYS A 81 -4.50 6.34 5.21
N PHE A 82 -4.53 5.87 6.44
CA PHE A 82 -3.46 6.09 7.42
C PHE A 82 -2.48 4.92 7.42
N MET A 83 -1.17 5.22 7.52
CA MET A 83 -0.12 4.19 7.58
C MET A 83 0.30 3.94 9.03
N ARG A 84 0.43 2.67 9.40
CA ARG A 84 1.09 2.29 10.65
C ARG A 84 2.55 2.78 10.65
N GLY A 85 3.05 3.14 11.83
CA GLY A 85 4.41 3.65 11.98
C GLY A 85 4.62 5.10 11.55
N LYS A 86 3.60 5.78 11.00
CA LYS A 86 3.71 7.20 10.59
C LYS A 86 3.14 8.14 11.63
N THR A 87 3.72 9.34 11.67
CA THR A 87 3.23 10.47 12.47
C THR A 87 2.40 11.40 11.59
N TYR A 88 1.22 11.73 12.08
CA TYR A 88 0.29 12.67 11.47
C TYR A 88 0.16 13.90 12.37
N ARG A 89 0.27 15.08 11.78
CA ARG A 89 0.07 16.37 12.45
C ARG A 89 -1.26 16.96 12.02
N PHE A 90 -2.21 17.00 12.94
CA PHE A 90 -3.47 17.71 12.72
C PHE A 90 -3.29 19.16 13.15
N ILE A 91 -3.47 20.10 12.22
CA ILE A 91 -3.25 21.54 12.43
C ILE A 91 -4.59 22.25 12.40
N ALA A 92 -4.87 23.06 13.39
CA ALA A 92 -6.03 23.94 13.41
C ALA A 92 -5.88 25.00 12.29
N ALA A 93 -6.80 24.98 11.32
CA ALA A 93 -6.78 25.89 10.16
C ALA A 93 -7.84 27.01 10.26
N GLY A 94 -8.22 27.37 11.48
CA GLY A 94 -9.26 28.37 11.74
C GLY A 94 -10.69 27.81 11.53
N ASP A 95 -11.70 28.69 11.74
CA ASP A 95 -13.13 28.42 11.50
C ASP A 95 -13.68 27.14 12.13
N PHE A 96 -13.21 26.74 13.30
CA PHE A 96 -14.00 25.83 14.11
C PHE A 96 -15.28 26.53 14.50
N ASN A 97 -16.39 25.90 14.15
CA ASN A 97 -17.74 26.43 14.39
C ASN A 97 -18.05 26.42 15.91
N GLY A 98 -17.29 27.16 16.69
CA GLY A 98 -17.35 27.50 18.11
C GLY A 98 -17.68 26.40 19.13
N ILE A 99 -18.45 25.40 18.72
CA ILE A 99 -18.91 24.28 19.55
C ILE A 99 -18.42 22.90 19.09
N HIS A 100 -17.70 22.83 17.95
CA HIS A 100 -17.21 21.57 17.40
C HIS A 100 -15.71 21.46 17.51
N GLN A 101 -15.23 20.93 18.63
CA GLN A 101 -13.82 20.71 18.85
C GLN A 101 -13.42 19.32 18.36
N PHE A 102 -12.44 19.26 17.47
CA PHE A 102 -11.91 18.03 16.89
C PHE A 102 -11.01 17.28 17.87
N GLN A 103 -11.18 15.97 17.94
CA GLN A 103 -10.26 15.08 18.65
C GLN A 103 -10.05 13.77 17.90
N VAL A 104 -8.92 13.13 18.13
CA VAL A 104 -8.58 11.81 17.60
C VAL A 104 -8.45 10.83 18.76
N TYR A 105 -9.06 9.65 18.59
CA TYR A 105 -8.82 8.49 19.43
C TYR A 105 -7.91 7.50 18.70
N TYR A 106 -6.86 7.06 19.37
CA TYR A 106 -5.96 6.01 18.87
C TYR A 106 -5.27 5.30 20.03
N SER A 107 -5.16 3.99 19.94
CA SER A 107 -4.45 3.15 20.94
C SER A 107 -4.84 3.43 22.40
N GLY A 108 -6.13 3.67 22.66
CA GLY A 108 -6.65 3.93 24.00
C GLY A 108 -6.50 5.37 24.50
N VAL A 109 -6.03 6.29 23.66
CA VAL A 109 -5.75 7.69 24.03
C VAL A 109 -6.54 8.65 23.17
N TYR A 110 -7.10 9.68 23.80
CA TYR A 110 -7.64 10.85 23.09
C TYR A 110 -6.62 11.97 23.00
N LYS A 111 -6.50 12.58 21.83
CA LYS A 111 -5.80 13.87 21.64
C LYS A 111 -6.77 14.87 21.04
N THR A 112 -6.95 15.98 21.73
CA THR A 112 -7.86 17.06 21.34
C THR A 112 -7.06 18.17 20.67
N LEU A 113 -7.49 18.58 19.48
CA LEU A 113 -6.90 19.67 18.73
C LEU A 113 -7.32 21.00 19.37
N PRO A 114 -6.38 21.88 19.73
CA PRO A 114 -6.70 23.26 20.10
C PRO A 114 -7.44 23.98 18.97
N THR A 115 -8.21 25.00 19.31
CA THR A 115 -9.03 25.73 18.31
C THR A 115 -8.31 26.98 17.76
N THR A 116 -7.15 27.33 18.31
CA THR A 116 -6.34 28.45 17.83
C THR A 116 -5.66 28.08 16.53
N GLU A 117 -5.81 28.91 15.51
CA GLU A 117 -5.17 28.70 14.20
C GLU A 117 -3.66 28.50 14.34
N GLY A 118 -3.15 27.48 13.63
CA GLY A 118 -1.74 27.08 13.65
C GLY A 118 -1.33 26.16 14.81
N GLU A 119 -2.14 26.02 15.87
CA GLU A 119 -1.91 24.99 16.88
C GLU A 119 -2.14 23.60 16.32
N PHE A 120 -1.48 22.60 16.89
CA PHE A 120 -1.52 21.25 16.35
C PHE A 120 -1.46 20.17 17.43
N ILE A 121 -1.83 18.95 17.01
CA ILE A 121 -1.55 17.71 17.72
C ILE A 121 -0.84 16.73 16.79
N ASP A 122 0.15 16.02 17.32
CA ASP A 122 0.80 14.91 16.63
C ASP A 122 0.28 13.59 17.15
N ILE A 123 -0.05 12.67 16.25
CA ILE A 123 -0.34 11.27 16.55
C ILE A 123 0.60 10.38 15.75
N THR A 124 1.20 9.38 16.41
CA THR A 124 1.98 8.34 15.76
C THR A 124 1.20 7.04 15.85
N ILE A 125 0.76 6.50 14.71
CA ILE A 125 0.03 5.24 14.70
C ILE A 125 1.04 4.11 14.96
N PRO A 126 0.90 3.33 16.03
CA PRO A 126 1.83 2.24 16.32
C PRO A 126 1.93 1.24 15.17
N SER A 127 3.11 0.66 14.95
CA SER A 127 3.33 -0.36 13.92
C SER A 127 2.51 -1.62 14.14
N ASN A 128 2.11 -1.90 15.39
CA ASN A 128 1.26 -3.02 15.79
C ASN A 128 -0.20 -2.61 16.05
N HIS A 129 -0.64 -1.43 15.60
CA HIS A 129 -2.02 -0.98 15.81
C HIS A 129 -3.02 -2.00 15.23
N SER A 130 -4.07 -2.31 15.99
CA SER A 130 -5.13 -3.22 15.55
C SER A 130 -5.82 -2.72 14.27
N ILE A 131 -6.28 -3.65 13.43
CA ILE A 131 -7.19 -3.35 12.31
C ILE A 131 -8.66 -3.33 12.74
N THR A 132 -8.93 -3.54 14.03
CA THR A 132 -10.31 -3.58 14.53
C THR A 132 -10.95 -2.20 14.39
N SER A 133 -12.13 -2.16 13.82
CA SER A 133 -12.94 -0.94 13.74
C SER A 133 -13.17 -0.36 15.14
N GLY A 134 -13.10 0.97 15.26
CA GLY A 134 -13.29 1.68 16.53
C GLY A 134 -12.03 1.91 17.36
N ASP A 135 -10.86 1.42 16.91
CA ASP A 135 -9.59 1.65 17.62
C ASP A 135 -8.81 2.87 17.09
N LEU A 136 -9.22 3.41 15.95
CA LEU A 136 -8.66 4.60 15.33
C LEU A 136 -9.79 5.41 14.68
N TYR A 137 -10.13 6.56 15.24
CA TYR A 137 -11.18 7.43 14.72
C TYR A 137 -11.01 8.87 15.13
N TYR A 138 -11.69 9.76 14.45
CA TYR A 138 -11.92 11.12 14.94
C TYR A 138 -13.36 11.33 15.37
N ASN A 139 -13.58 12.27 16.28
CA ASN A 139 -14.92 12.73 16.68
C ASN A 139 -14.90 14.19 17.17
N CYS A 140 -16.08 14.73 17.39
CA CYS A 140 -16.25 15.99 18.11
C CYS A 140 -16.31 15.73 19.62
N VAL A 141 -15.60 16.56 20.40
CA VAL A 141 -15.61 16.46 21.88
C VAL A 141 -17.02 16.59 22.45
N GLN A 142 -17.81 17.56 21.95
CA GLN A 142 -19.17 17.85 22.44
C GLN A 142 -20.24 16.95 21.81
N HIS A 143 -19.99 16.42 20.61
CA HIS A 143 -20.98 15.66 19.85
C HIS A 143 -20.37 14.33 19.39
N PHE A 144 -20.36 13.34 20.25
CA PHE A 144 -19.73 12.05 19.97
C PHE A 144 -20.28 11.35 18.72
N THR A 145 -21.52 11.66 18.31
CA THR A 145 -22.11 11.17 17.06
C THR A 145 -21.45 11.74 15.78
N MET A 146 -20.70 12.83 15.89
CA MET A 146 -19.81 13.34 14.83
C MET A 146 -18.52 12.52 14.83
N HIS A 147 -18.61 11.27 14.42
CA HIS A 147 -17.59 10.25 14.52
C HIS A 147 -17.34 9.60 13.16
N ALA A 148 -16.08 9.37 12.81
CA ALA A 148 -15.72 8.56 11.67
C ALA A 148 -14.41 7.79 11.89
N ASP A 149 -14.42 6.53 11.49
CA ASP A 149 -13.24 5.68 11.50
C ASP A 149 -12.16 6.22 10.55
N MET A 150 -10.91 6.09 10.95
CA MET A 150 -9.73 6.45 10.20
C MET A 150 -9.10 5.15 9.67
N THR A 151 -9.32 4.87 8.40
CA THR A 151 -8.97 3.59 7.78
C THR A 151 -7.47 3.47 7.56
N LEU A 152 -6.91 2.31 7.90
CA LEU A 152 -5.50 2.00 7.66
C LEU A 152 -5.24 1.63 6.19
N LEU A 153 -4.05 1.95 5.71
CA LEU A 153 -3.58 1.58 4.37
C LEU A 153 -3.07 0.13 4.39
N ASN A 154 -4.01 -0.79 4.37
CA ASN A 154 -3.76 -2.22 4.30
C ASN A 154 -4.67 -2.89 3.27
N LYS A 155 -4.29 -4.07 2.84
CA LYS A 155 -5.06 -4.87 1.88
C LYS A 155 -4.78 -6.34 2.08
N GLU A 156 -5.82 -7.14 1.93
CA GLU A 156 -5.68 -8.59 1.83
C GLU A 156 -5.13 -8.98 0.45
N VAL A 157 -4.02 -9.72 0.45
CA VAL A 157 -3.41 -10.30 -0.75
C VAL A 157 -3.13 -11.76 -0.46
N LEU A 158 -3.64 -12.68 -1.28
CA LEU A 158 -3.47 -14.14 -1.10
C LEU A 158 -3.83 -14.60 0.34
N SER A 159 -4.96 -14.13 0.87
CA SER A 159 -5.47 -14.46 2.22
C SER A 159 -4.60 -13.98 3.39
N THR A 160 -3.71 -13.04 3.15
CA THR A 160 -2.89 -12.38 4.17
C THR A 160 -3.06 -10.87 4.07
N TYR A 161 -3.21 -10.20 5.23
CA TYR A 161 -3.24 -8.74 5.28
C TYR A 161 -1.83 -8.18 5.30
N TYR A 162 -1.56 -7.22 4.42
CA TYR A 162 -0.31 -6.48 4.32
C TYR A 162 -0.55 -5.00 4.52
N ASP A 163 0.35 -4.36 5.24
CA ASP A 163 0.43 -2.91 5.30
C ASP A 163 1.16 -2.38 4.06
N PHE A 164 0.65 -1.29 3.51
CA PHE A 164 1.25 -0.62 2.36
C PHE A 164 1.82 0.72 2.79
N PHE A 165 2.95 1.06 2.20
CA PHE A 165 3.67 2.28 2.54
C PHE A 165 4.06 3.06 1.30
N TYR A 166 4.09 4.40 1.43
CA TYR A 166 4.65 5.34 0.46
C TYR A 166 5.64 6.28 1.15
N GLY A 167 6.39 7.07 0.37
CA GLY A 167 7.55 7.80 0.85
C GLY A 167 8.76 6.87 0.98
N ASP A 168 9.55 7.01 2.02
CA ASP A 168 10.70 6.15 2.26
C ASP A 168 10.28 4.91 3.07
N VAL A 169 10.73 3.74 2.62
CA VAL A 169 10.42 2.43 3.21
C VAL A 169 11.71 1.69 3.48
N ASP A 170 11.95 1.35 4.74
CA ASP A 170 13.08 0.53 5.17
C ASP A 170 12.72 -0.96 5.07
N ILE A 171 13.65 -1.74 4.54
CA ILE A 171 13.60 -3.20 4.47
C ILE A 171 14.74 -3.72 5.35
N THR A 172 14.43 -4.58 6.30
CA THR A 172 15.43 -5.22 7.15
C THR A 172 15.48 -6.72 6.86
N VAL A 173 16.66 -7.20 6.48
CA VAL A 173 16.95 -8.62 6.21
C VAL A 173 17.84 -9.14 7.34
N THR A 174 17.41 -10.22 8.01
CA THR A 174 18.11 -10.84 9.13
C THR A 174 18.51 -12.29 8.86
N GLY A 175 18.10 -12.84 7.73
CA GLY A 175 18.40 -14.22 7.33
C GLY A 175 17.79 -14.55 5.97
N ASP A 176 17.95 -15.80 5.58
CA ASP A 176 17.39 -16.30 4.33
C ASP A 176 15.86 -16.20 4.33
N PHE A 177 15.32 -15.43 3.40
CA PHE A 177 13.88 -15.25 3.17
C PHE A 177 13.41 -15.95 1.87
N ASP A 178 14.29 -16.75 1.22
CA ASP A 178 14.07 -17.34 -0.11
C ASP A 178 13.82 -16.25 -1.16
N LYS A 179 12.58 -16.01 -1.50
CA LYS A 179 12.17 -15.03 -2.52
C LYS A 179 10.81 -14.43 -2.18
N ILE A 180 10.65 -13.15 -2.42
CA ILE A 180 9.41 -12.42 -2.18
C ILE A 180 9.10 -11.45 -3.32
N SER A 181 7.84 -11.06 -3.39
CA SER A 181 7.35 -10.09 -4.36
C SER A 181 7.16 -8.71 -3.73
N VAL A 182 7.42 -7.68 -4.51
CA VAL A 182 6.99 -6.31 -4.22
C VAL A 182 5.62 -6.12 -4.87
N TYR A 183 4.66 -5.61 -4.12
CA TYR A 183 3.28 -5.48 -4.56
C TYR A 183 2.78 -4.04 -4.39
N CYS A 184 2.23 -3.46 -5.45
CA CYS A 184 1.58 -2.15 -5.40
C CYS A 184 0.12 -2.31 -4.99
N TYR A 185 -0.38 -1.40 -4.15
CA TYR A 185 -1.76 -1.39 -3.67
C TYR A 185 -2.79 -1.40 -4.83
N TYR A 186 -2.53 -0.63 -5.89
CA TYR A 186 -3.44 -0.44 -7.01
C TYR A 186 -3.12 -1.33 -8.22
N HIS A 187 -1.85 -1.64 -8.48
CA HIS A 187 -1.41 -2.26 -9.74
C HIS A 187 -0.95 -3.73 -9.60
N GLY A 188 -0.83 -4.24 -8.37
CA GLY A 188 -0.37 -5.61 -8.17
C GLY A 188 1.15 -5.78 -8.19
N TYR A 189 1.65 -6.86 -8.77
CA TYR A 189 3.07 -7.18 -8.77
C TYR A 189 3.91 -6.13 -9.48
N MET A 190 4.95 -5.65 -8.78
CA MET A 190 5.92 -4.69 -9.31
C MET A 190 7.15 -5.44 -9.81
N GLY A 191 7.41 -5.37 -11.13
CA GLY A 191 8.54 -6.07 -11.73
C GLY A 191 8.40 -7.61 -11.78
N GLY A 192 7.15 -8.10 -11.69
CA GLY A 192 6.84 -9.53 -11.69
C GLY A 192 6.85 -10.17 -10.30
N THR A 193 6.68 -11.48 -10.27
CA THR A 193 6.73 -12.26 -9.03
C THR A 193 8.17 -12.50 -8.59
N ASN A 194 8.40 -12.59 -7.26
CA ASN A 194 9.71 -12.92 -6.68
C ASN A 194 10.83 -11.93 -7.10
N LEU A 195 10.53 -10.65 -7.05
CA LEU A 195 11.47 -9.59 -7.42
C LEU A 195 12.70 -9.54 -6.51
N LEU A 196 12.53 -9.81 -5.21
CA LEU A 196 13.59 -9.83 -4.22
C LEU A 196 13.94 -11.28 -3.88
N VAL A 197 15.21 -11.59 -3.82
CA VAL A 197 15.76 -12.94 -3.54
C VAL A 197 16.86 -12.81 -2.49
N TYR A 198 16.88 -13.73 -1.52
CA TYR A 198 18.02 -13.79 -0.61
C TYR A 198 19.28 -14.22 -1.36
N SER A 199 20.38 -13.50 -1.16
CA SER A 199 21.66 -13.79 -1.82
C SER A 199 22.81 -13.36 -0.93
N ASP A 200 23.79 -14.21 -0.74
CA ASP A 200 25.02 -13.88 0.00
C ASP A 200 25.87 -12.83 -0.73
N THR A 201 25.62 -12.63 -2.01
CA THR A 201 26.25 -11.60 -2.85
C THR A 201 25.17 -10.63 -3.28
N CYS A 202 25.24 -9.35 -2.93
CA CYS A 202 24.31 -8.31 -3.38
C CYS A 202 24.43 -8.06 -4.92
N GLU A 203 24.23 -9.09 -5.72
CA GLU A 203 24.31 -9.00 -7.17
C GLU A 203 22.91 -8.91 -7.79
N ILE A 204 22.83 -8.19 -8.90
CA ILE A 204 21.66 -8.26 -9.77
C ILE A 204 21.73 -9.65 -10.42
N LEU A 205 20.84 -10.54 -10.02
CA LEU A 205 20.75 -11.85 -10.64
C LEU A 205 20.18 -11.67 -12.04
N GLU A 206 20.94 -12.07 -13.05
CA GLU A 206 20.42 -12.12 -14.42
C GLU A 206 19.22 -13.08 -14.45
N PRO A 207 18.18 -12.76 -15.23
CA PRO A 207 17.03 -13.67 -15.39
C PRO A 207 17.54 -15.03 -15.90
N GLU A 208 17.01 -16.10 -15.35
CA GLU A 208 17.23 -17.43 -15.92
C GLU A 208 16.86 -17.39 -17.41
N PRO A 209 17.71 -17.94 -18.30
CA PRO A 209 17.39 -17.99 -19.72
C PRO A 209 16.01 -18.65 -19.89
N GLU A 210 15.15 -18.04 -20.70
CA GLU A 210 13.87 -18.66 -21.04
C GLU A 210 14.14 -20.07 -21.59
N PRO A 211 13.34 -21.08 -21.22
CA PRO A 211 13.48 -22.40 -21.79
C PRO A 211 13.41 -22.28 -23.32
N GLU A 212 14.37 -22.90 -23.99
CA GLU A 212 14.37 -22.93 -25.47
C GLU A 212 12.99 -23.39 -25.94
N PRO A 213 12.40 -22.72 -26.95
CA PRO A 213 11.11 -23.13 -27.48
C PRO A 213 11.19 -24.60 -27.88
N GLU A 214 10.20 -25.39 -27.46
CA GLU A 214 10.11 -26.78 -27.92
C GLU A 214 10.18 -26.81 -29.44
N PRO A 215 10.95 -27.73 -30.03
CA PRO A 215 11.04 -27.84 -31.49
C PRO A 215 9.64 -27.99 -32.07
N GLU A 216 9.36 -27.17 -33.09
CA GLU A 216 8.09 -27.26 -33.80
C GLU A 216 7.91 -28.72 -34.30
N PRO A 217 6.70 -29.31 -34.16
CA PRO A 217 6.44 -30.66 -34.65
C PRO A 217 6.78 -30.74 -36.14
N GLU A 218 7.51 -31.77 -36.52
CA GLU A 218 7.82 -32.02 -37.93
C GLU A 218 6.52 -32.04 -38.75
N PRO A 219 6.50 -31.42 -39.94
CA PRO A 219 5.32 -31.40 -40.76
C PRO A 219 4.90 -32.87 -41.09
N GLU A 220 3.62 -33.17 -40.94
CA GLU A 220 3.08 -34.45 -41.29
C GLU A 220 3.39 -34.76 -42.77
N PRO A 221 3.79 -36.00 -43.11
CA PRO A 221 4.10 -36.38 -44.50
C PRO A 221 2.86 -36.10 -45.36
N GLU A 222 3.09 -35.51 -46.53
CA GLU A 222 2.02 -35.28 -47.51
C GLU A 222 1.36 -36.63 -47.88
N PRO A 223 0.03 -36.68 -48.00
CA PRO A 223 -0.68 -37.91 -48.40
C PRO A 223 -0.18 -38.37 -49.77
N GLU A 224 0.09 -39.66 -49.88
CA GLU A 224 0.46 -40.27 -51.17
C GLU A 224 -0.62 -39.99 -52.21
N PRO A 225 -0.23 -39.69 -53.47
CA PRO A 225 -1.20 -39.43 -54.53
C PRO A 225 -2.09 -40.69 -54.76
N GLU A 226 -3.38 -40.46 -54.88
CA GLU A 226 -4.34 -41.53 -55.20
C GLU A 226 -3.95 -42.24 -56.52
N PRO A 227 -4.04 -43.56 -56.60
CA PRO A 227 -3.73 -44.29 -57.82
C PRO A 227 -4.67 -43.86 -58.98
N GLU A 228 -4.08 -43.64 -60.14
CA GLU A 228 -4.82 -43.29 -61.34
C GLU A 228 -5.91 -44.41 -61.69
N PRO A 229 -7.09 -43.97 -62.06
CA PRO A 229 -8.16 -44.94 -62.41
C PRO A 229 -7.73 -45.81 -63.60
N GLU A 230 -7.98 -47.13 -63.49
CA GLU A 230 -7.74 -48.07 -64.57
C GLU A 230 -8.52 -47.68 -65.82
N PRO A 231 -7.92 -47.86 -67.03
CA PRO A 231 -8.61 -47.52 -68.27
C PRO A 231 -9.81 -48.50 -68.50
N GLU A 232 -10.94 -47.92 -68.88
CA GLU A 232 -12.15 -48.68 -69.24
C GLU A 232 -11.87 -49.64 -70.43
N PRO A 233 -12.39 -50.82 -70.40
CA PRO A 233 -12.23 -51.76 -71.53
C PRO A 233 -12.97 -51.25 -72.77
N GLU A 234 -12.23 -51.23 -73.89
CA GLU A 234 -12.80 -50.88 -75.22
C GLU A 234 -13.87 -51.86 -75.67
N PRO A 235 -14.89 -51.48 -76.47
CA PRO A 235 -16.04 -52.25 -76.86
C PRO A 235 -15.75 -53.37 -77.91
#